data_a2f5ddb4b8f8639e161f205a937cc4c1
#
_entry.id   a2f5ddb4b8f8639e161f205a937cc4c1
#
_cell.length_a   1.000
_cell.length_b   1.000
_cell.length_c   1.000
_cell.angle_alpha   90.00
_cell.angle_beta   90.00
_cell.angle_gamma   90.00
#
_symmetry.space_group_name_H-M   'P 1'
#
loop_
_entity.id
_entity.type
_entity.pdbx_description
1 polymer ?
#
loop_
_entity_poly.entity_id
_entity_poly.type
_entity_poly.pdbx_seq_one_letter_code
_entity_poly.pdbx_strand_id
1 'polypeptide(L)'
;MRNNQRALILACAFAAFGPAVALAKNVLLFNRIAPTKSELYVANADGTGEHELLTSAGLDYNARFSQDGKWIVFTSERAGRGQSDIYRVKPDGTGLERLTDSPAVDDQASMSPDDRFVAFMSDRDTYRANIWILDLRTHKFRNLTGAAAIQGDPMKPDGFYRPSWSPDGKWIAFTSDRNTEWKSHDKGVAWEHLQELAVYVVHPDGTGLKRLSPAGVTTGSPKWSADGKQLIAYQADVEVSWLARVDQLSKRATSQIVSIDVATGQSKELTSGPGVKLYPQFLPDGRFGYSTKSAQTDGIAYSDGTAQFPANLRSPSWTTDGKQVVYERVENTPLAQNTLLYSWDPDTEYRYTDVFPMFAKDGTLALSNKDVDTSLAIMDADGSNKHVVFQSTTHCAAGKNPSGPCGDMVGVALSPAWTPDSQRLVFSFGGYWRTRDQQVANIRMINRDGTGVQDLTPPTTNTGFASISPDGRQMVYRAWSKDGEGLRIMDLETRAVRVLTTEWDNVPGWSPAADSIVFTRKQADGNFDIFTIRPDGSDLQRLTTFPASDAHAVWSWDGKKILWDSSEYGFKDEAPLYDNSFQPYGQVWSMNPDGSDKRMLTDSRWEDAMPAFVPTRP
;
A
#
# COMPACT_ATOMS: atom_id res chain seq x y z
N MET A 1 53.52 -48.90 -44.86
CA MET A 1 54.62 -49.12 -43.88
C MET A 1 54.77 -47.89 -43.02
N ARG A 2 54.80 -48.10 -41.71
CA ARG A 2 55.03 -47.16 -40.58
C ARG A 2 53.93 -46.20 -40.22
N ASN A 3 53.17 -46.63 -39.24
CA ASN A 3 52.40 -45.92 -38.27
C ASN A 3 53.20 -44.81 -37.55
N ASN A 4 52.61 -43.65 -37.38
CA ASN A 4 52.96 -42.74 -36.29
C ASN A 4 51.67 -42.25 -35.61
N GLN A 5 51.32 -42.88 -34.49
CA GLN A 5 50.35 -42.36 -33.51
C GLN A 5 51.01 -41.23 -32.74
N ARG A 6 50.39 -40.03 -32.78
CA ARG A 6 50.67 -38.97 -31.84
C ARG A 6 49.62 -39.01 -30.76
N ALA A 7 50.02 -39.36 -29.56
CA ALA A 7 49.20 -39.21 -28.34
C ALA A 7 49.02 -37.73 -27.99
N LEU A 8 47.79 -37.31 -27.94
CA LEU A 8 47.38 -35.98 -27.40
C LEU A 8 47.24 -36.12 -25.89
N ILE A 9 48.15 -35.50 -25.14
CA ILE A 9 48.04 -35.37 -23.67
C ILE A 9 47.06 -34.21 -23.41
N LEU A 10 45.85 -34.53 -22.93
CA LEU A 10 44.89 -33.56 -22.44
C LEU A 10 45.29 -33.18 -21.01
N ALA A 11 45.84 -31.97 -20.81
CA ALA A 11 46.06 -31.42 -19.49
C ALA A 11 44.74 -30.87 -18.98
N CYS A 12 44.08 -31.55 -18.05
CA CYS A 12 42.97 -31.01 -17.28
C CYS A 12 43.50 -29.99 -16.27
N ALA A 13 43.32 -28.72 -16.58
CA ALA A 13 43.47 -27.66 -15.59
C ALA A 13 42.28 -27.72 -14.63
N PHE A 14 42.49 -28.21 -13.43
CA PHE A 14 41.56 -28.01 -12.31
C PHE A 14 41.62 -26.54 -11.91
N ALA A 15 40.68 -25.75 -12.36
CA ALA A 15 40.40 -24.45 -11.76
C ALA A 15 39.80 -24.73 -10.37
N ALA A 16 40.58 -24.48 -9.33
CA ALA A 16 40.08 -24.47 -7.96
C ALA A 16 39.11 -23.26 -7.83
N PHE A 17 37.81 -23.52 -7.93
CA PHE A 17 36.81 -22.59 -7.44
C PHE A 17 36.97 -22.58 -5.92
N GLY A 18 37.60 -21.54 -5.40
CA GLY A 18 37.48 -21.20 -3.98
C GLY A 18 35.98 -20.99 -3.64
N PRO A 19 35.57 -21.26 -2.41
CA PRO A 19 34.19 -20.96 -2.01
C PRO A 19 33.92 -19.49 -2.32
N ALA A 20 32.97 -19.25 -3.21
CA ALA A 20 32.43 -17.91 -3.41
C ALA A 20 31.91 -17.44 -2.03
N VAL A 21 32.57 -16.47 -1.42
CA VAL A 21 32.05 -15.79 -0.24
C VAL A 21 30.77 -15.13 -0.74
N ALA A 22 29.64 -15.73 -0.42
CA ALA A 22 28.36 -15.10 -0.64
C ALA A 22 28.41 -13.78 0.14
N LEU A 23 28.48 -12.66 -0.56
CA LEU A 23 28.32 -11.35 0.05
C LEU A 23 26.97 -11.39 0.78
N ALA A 24 26.97 -11.03 2.06
CA ALA A 24 25.74 -10.96 2.82
C ALA A 24 24.81 -9.96 2.11
N LYS A 25 23.59 -10.41 1.76
CA LYS A 25 22.60 -9.54 1.14
C LYS A 25 22.26 -8.38 2.09
N ASN A 26 21.99 -7.22 1.52
CA ASN A 26 21.36 -6.14 2.27
C ASN A 26 19.98 -6.62 2.72
N VAL A 27 19.59 -6.31 3.96
CA VAL A 27 18.25 -6.61 4.45
C VAL A 27 17.52 -5.30 4.65
N LEU A 28 16.40 -5.14 3.96
CA LEU A 28 15.49 -4.01 4.08
C LEU A 28 14.26 -4.47 4.87
N LEU A 29 13.97 -3.80 5.96
CA LEU A 29 12.79 -4.02 6.77
C LEU A 29 11.87 -2.81 6.68
N PHE A 30 10.57 -3.03 6.49
CA PHE A 30 9.59 -1.96 6.42
C PHE A 30 8.21 -2.40 6.94
N ASN A 31 7.33 -1.45 7.14
CA ASN A 31 5.93 -1.71 7.45
C ASN A 31 5.14 -1.87 6.15
N ARG A 32 4.39 -2.97 6.01
CA ARG A 32 3.45 -3.18 4.91
C ARG A 32 2.02 -3.17 5.40
N ILE A 33 1.16 -2.40 4.75
CA ILE A 33 -0.29 -2.44 4.96
C ILE A 33 -0.90 -3.30 3.85
N ALA A 34 -1.22 -4.54 4.21
CA ALA A 34 -1.77 -5.55 3.31
C ALA A 34 -2.58 -6.58 4.13
N PRO A 35 -3.50 -7.33 3.51
CA PRO A 35 -4.08 -8.51 4.12
C PRO A 35 -3.00 -9.52 4.50
N THR A 36 -3.21 -10.24 5.57
CA THR A 36 -2.37 -11.40 5.91
C THR A 36 -2.81 -12.64 5.16
N LYS A 37 -4.09 -12.68 4.76
CA LYS A 37 -4.68 -13.78 4.00
C LYS A 37 -5.72 -13.22 3.02
N SER A 38 -5.70 -13.70 1.78
CA SER A 38 -6.74 -13.45 0.78
C SER A 38 -6.91 -14.72 -0.04
N GLU A 39 -8.11 -15.28 -0.04
CA GLU A 39 -8.44 -16.55 -0.69
C GLU A 39 -9.67 -16.38 -1.57
N LEU A 40 -9.70 -17.10 -2.69
CA LEU A 40 -10.81 -17.09 -3.61
C LEU A 40 -11.80 -18.20 -3.28
N TYR A 41 -13.08 -17.84 -3.27
CA TYR A 41 -14.20 -18.73 -3.08
C TYR A 41 -15.14 -18.67 -4.28
N VAL A 42 -15.74 -19.80 -4.62
CA VAL A 42 -16.83 -19.92 -5.59
C VAL A 42 -18.07 -20.43 -4.86
N ALA A 43 -19.22 -19.85 -5.16
CA ALA A 43 -20.50 -20.27 -4.64
C ALA A 43 -21.60 -20.15 -5.72
N ASN A 44 -22.75 -20.76 -5.49
CA ASN A 44 -23.97 -20.42 -6.22
C ASN A 44 -24.39 -18.98 -5.90
N ALA A 45 -25.10 -18.33 -6.80
CA ALA A 45 -25.55 -16.94 -6.61
C ALA A 45 -26.47 -16.75 -5.39
N ASP A 46 -27.06 -17.82 -4.85
CA ASP A 46 -27.84 -17.84 -3.62
C ASP A 46 -27.01 -18.08 -2.35
N GLY A 47 -25.68 -18.20 -2.47
CA GLY A 47 -24.76 -18.47 -1.37
C GLY A 47 -24.56 -19.93 -1.01
N THR A 48 -25.30 -20.85 -1.64
CA THR A 48 -25.11 -22.28 -1.39
C THR A 48 -23.90 -22.84 -2.15
N GLY A 49 -23.41 -24.00 -1.72
CA GLY A 49 -22.32 -24.70 -2.42
C GLY A 49 -20.99 -23.98 -2.38
N GLU A 50 -20.79 -23.07 -1.43
CA GLU A 50 -19.52 -22.35 -1.26
C GLU A 50 -18.35 -23.30 -1.05
N HIS A 51 -17.27 -23.07 -1.76
CA HIS A 51 -16.00 -23.80 -1.58
C HIS A 51 -14.82 -22.90 -1.96
N GLU A 52 -13.69 -23.18 -1.34
CA GLU A 52 -12.41 -22.55 -1.70
C GLU A 52 -11.99 -23.01 -3.09
N LEU A 53 -11.64 -22.05 -3.97
CA LEU A 53 -11.28 -22.33 -5.35
C LEU A 53 -9.90 -22.99 -5.46
N LEU A 54 -8.93 -22.47 -4.69
CA LEU A 54 -7.54 -22.92 -4.70
C LEU A 54 -6.92 -22.79 -3.32
N THR A 55 -6.23 -23.81 -2.86
CA THR A 55 -5.34 -23.67 -1.71
C THR A 55 -4.09 -22.91 -2.12
N SER A 56 -3.83 -21.77 -1.50
CA SER A 56 -2.68 -20.92 -1.79
C SER A 56 -1.89 -20.57 -0.53
N ALA A 57 -0.56 -20.49 -0.66
CA ALA A 57 0.31 -19.92 0.37
C ALA A 57 0.48 -18.41 0.20
N GLY A 58 -0.03 -17.82 -0.89
CA GLY A 58 0.02 -16.40 -1.22
C GLY A 58 -1.32 -15.71 -1.04
N LEU A 59 -1.39 -14.46 -1.54
CA LEU A 59 -2.64 -13.71 -1.63
C LEU A 59 -3.23 -13.93 -3.03
N ASP A 60 -4.49 -14.35 -3.12
CA ASP A 60 -5.26 -14.46 -4.34
C ASP A 60 -6.43 -13.48 -4.31
N TYR A 61 -6.59 -12.63 -5.35
CA TYR A 61 -7.56 -11.55 -5.34
C TYR A 61 -7.98 -11.09 -6.75
N ASN A 62 -8.96 -10.18 -6.84
CA ASN A 62 -9.49 -9.58 -8.06
C ASN A 62 -9.93 -10.60 -9.13
N ALA A 63 -10.58 -11.68 -8.70
CA ALA A 63 -11.02 -12.75 -9.58
C ALA A 63 -12.21 -12.33 -10.46
N ARG A 64 -12.21 -12.78 -11.72
CA ARG A 64 -13.30 -12.58 -12.67
C ARG A 64 -13.53 -13.81 -13.54
N PHE A 65 -14.81 -14.16 -13.78
CA PHE A 65 -15.14 -15.15 -14.78
C PHE A 65 -14.86 -14.64 -16.20
N SER A 66 -14.43 -15.55 -17.10
CA SER A 66 -14.52 -15.35 -18.54
C SER A 66 -15.98 -15.25 -18.97
N GLN A 67 -16.25 -14.67 -20.14
CA GLN A 67 -17.62 -14.47 -20.60
C GLN A 67 -18.36 -15.80 -20.83
N ASP A 68 -17.67 -16.84 -21.25
CA ASP A 68 -18.23 -18.19 -21.43
C ASP A 68 -18.25 -19.01 -20.13
N GLY A 69 -17.76 -18.47 -19.02
CA GLY A 69 -17.74 -19.11 -17.70
C GLY A 69 -16.74 -20.25 -17.54
N LYS A 70 -15.88 -20.53 -18.53
CA LYS A 70 -14.93 -21.65 -18.47
C LYS A 70 -13.67 -21.37 -17.66
N TRP A 71 -13.34 -20.09 -17.50
CA TRP A 71 -12.14 -19.64 -16.80
C TRP A 71 -12.50 -18.63 -15.73
N ILE A 72 -11.69 -18.62 -14.68
CA ILE A 72 -11.55 -17.54 -13.72
C ILE A 72 -10.14 -16.98 -13.90
N VAL A 73 -10.03 -15.69 -14.24
CA VAL A 73 -8.78 -14.96 -14.27
C VAL A 73 -8.66 -14.16 -12.98
N PHE A 74 -7.48 -14.17 -12.36
CA PHE A 74 -7.27 -13.56 -11.05
C PHE A 74 -5.83 -13.13 -10.86
N THR A 75 -5.57 -12.33 -9.83
CA THR A 75 -4.23 -11.92 -9.40
C THR A 75 -3.77 -12.80 -8.26
N SER A 76 -2.49 -13.18 -8.26
CA SER A 76 -1.91 -14.01 -7.22
C SER A 76 -0.47 -13.63 -6.89
N GLU A 77 -0.14 -13.67 -5.60
CA GLU A 77 1.23 -13.54 -5.09
C GLU A 77 1.87 -14.90 -4.76
N ARG A 78 1.41 -15.99 -5.36
CA ARG A 78 1.92 -17.35 -5.10
C ARG A 78 3.34 -17.59 -5.58
N ALA A 79 3.83 -16.79 -6.54
CA ALA A 79 5.21 -16.85 -7.02
C ALA A 79 6.21 -16.23 -6.04
N GLY A 80 5.74 -15.32 -5.18
CA GLY A 80 6.50 -14.64 -4.16
C GLY A 80 5.63 -13.56 -3.51
N ARG A 81 5.52 -13.55 -2.20
CA ARG A 81 4.68 -12.57 -1.50
C ARG A 81 5.13 -11.14 -1.81
N GLY A 82 4.23 -10.33 -2.35
CA GLY A 82 4.51 -8.98 -2.88
C GLY A 82 4.70 -8.93 -4.39
N GLN A 83 4.85 -10.07 -5.08
CA GLN A 83 4.85 -10.13 -6.54
C GLN A 83 3.45 -10.49 -7.05
N SER A 84 2.77 -9.53 -7.63
CA SER A 84 1.41 -9.70 -8.17
C SER A 84 1.49 -10.10 -9.64
N ASP A 85 0.98 -11.30 -9.97
CA ASP A 85 0.89 -11.79 -11.34
C ASP A 85 -0.51 -12.25 -11.68
N ILE A 86 -0.82 -12.25 -12.98
CA ILE A 86 -2.10 -12.76 -13.49
C ILE A 86 -2.03 -14.27 -13.68
N TYR A 87 -3.02 -14.93 -13.15
CA TYR A 87 -3.27 -16.36 -13.31
C TYR A 87 -4.66 -16.61 -13.89
N ARG A 88 -4.88 -17.79 -14.46
CA ARG A 88 -6.21 -18.31 -14.74
C ARG A 88 -6.36 -19.74 -14.24
N VAL A 89 -7.58 -20.12 -13.96
CA VAL A 89 -7.96 -21.45 -13.49
C VAL A 89 -9.40 -21.76 -13.92
N LYS A 90 -9.76 -23.02 -14.04
CA LYS A 90 -11.17 -23.40 -14.26
C LYS A 90 -11.98 -23.26 -12.95
N PRO A 91 -13.30 -23.07 -13.03
CA PRO A 91 -14.14 -22.95 -11.83
C PRO A 91 -14.11 -24.15 -10.86
N ASP A 92 -13.66 -25.31 -11.34
CA ASP A 92 -13.43 -26.50 -10.53
C ASP A 92 -12.03 -26.57 -9.88
N GLY A 93 -11.22 -25.52 -9.99
CA GLY A 93 -9.86 -25.44 -9.46
C GLY A 93 -8.80 -26.15 -10.31
N THR A 94 -9.16 -26.75 -11.45
CA THR A 94 -8.20 -27.42 -12.33
C THR A 94 -7.62 -26.48 -13.39
N GLY A 95 -6.49 -26.87 -13.98
CA GLY A 95 -5.89 -26.13 -15.10
C GLY A 95 -5.32 -24.78 -14.72
N LEU A 96 -4.79 -24.64 -13.50
CA LEU A 96 -4.10 -23.43 -13.05
C LEU A 96 -2.92 -23.11 -13.97
N GLU A 97 -2.88 -21.87 -14.47
CA GLU A 97 -1.85 -21.37 -15.37
C GLU A 97 -1.44 -19.94 -15.00
N ARG A 98 -0.14 -19.67 -14.90
CA ARG A 98 0.42 -18.32 -14.75
C ARG A 98 0.50 -17.65 -16.12
N LEU A 99 -0.09 -16.47 -16.27
CA LEU A 99 -0.17 -15.73 -17.53
C LEU A 99 0.88 -14.61 -17.63
N THR A 100 1.31 -14.06 -16.51
CA THR A 100 2.36 -13.05 -16.46
C THR A 100 3.48 -13.49 -15.51
N ASP A 101 4.69 -12.97 -15.76
CA ASP A 101 5.89 -13.25 -14.98
C ASP A 101 6.79 -12.01 -15.05
N SER A 102 6.49 -11.02 -14.23
CA SER A 102 7.16 -9.73 -14.22
C SER A 102 7.38 -9.27 -12.77
N PRO A 103 8.47 -8.57 -12.45
CA PRO A 103 8.63 -7.95 -11.13
C PRO A 103 7.66 -6.77 -10.89
N ALA A 104 6.96 -6.31 -11.92
CA ALA A 104 5.95 -5.27 -11.85
C ALA A 104 4.65 -5.78 -11.21
N VAL A 105 3.79 -4.87 -10.79
CA VAL A 105 2.43 -5.19 -10.34
C VAL A 105 1.54 -5.47 -11.54
N ASP A 106 1.10 -6.72 -11.69
CA ASP A 106 0.09 -7.12 -12.68
C ASP A 106 -1.21 -7.47 -11.94
N ASP A 107 -2.31 -6.76 -12.20
CA ASP A 107 -3.55 -6.87 -11.42
C ASP A 107 -4.82 -6.66 -12.28
N GLN A 108 -5.99 -7.00 -11.71
CA GLN A 108 -7.32 -6.62 -12.20
C GLN A 108 -7.65 -7.11 -13.63
N ALA A 109 -7.29 -8.33 -13.94
CA ALA A 109 -7.44 -8.89 -15.27
C ALA A 109 -8.89 -9.09 -15.71
N SER A 110 -9.12 -9.01 -17.04
CA SER A 110 -10.38 -9.29 -17.73
C SER A 110 -10.11 -9.98 -19.06
N MET A 111 -10.75 -11.11 -19.31
CA MET A 111 -10.61 -11.86 -20.58
C MET A 111 -11.51 -11.27 -21.67
N SER A 112 -11.04 -11.28 -22.91
CA SER A 112 -11.86 -10.93 -24.09
C SER A 112 -12.96 -11.99 -24.34
N PRO A 113 -14.07 -11.62 -25.03
CA PRO A 113 -15.17 -12.55 -25.27
C PRO A 113 -14.80 -13.81 -26.07
N ASP A 114 -13.73 -13.78 -26.84
CA ASP A 114 -13.19 -14.89 -27.62
C ASP A 114 -12.09 -15.68 -26.90
N ASP A 115 -11.87 -15.39 -25.60
CA ASP A 115 -10.84 -15.98 -24.73
C ASP A 115 -9.40 -15.86 -25.26
N ARG A 116 -9.17 -15.00 -26.25
CA ARG A 116 -7.87 -14.84 -26.88
C ARG A 116 -6.99 -13.82 -26.16
N PHE A 117 -7.58 -12.77 -25.62
CA PHE A 117 -6.84 -11.67 -25.01
C PHE A 117 -7.19 -11.52 -23.54
N VAL A 118 -6.20 -11.06 -22.76
CA VAL A 118 -6.39 -10.62 -21.39
C VAL A 118 -6.00 -9.16 -21.30
N ALA A 119 -6.92 -8.29 -20.90
CA ALA A 119 -6.63 -6.92 -20.52
C ALA A 119 -6.41 -6.89 -18.99
N PHE A 120 -5.38 -6.22 -18.53
CA PHE A 120 -5.02 -6.14 -17.11
C PHE A 120 -4.31 -4.83 -16.80
N MET A 121 -4.33 -4.41 -15.55
CA MET A 121 -3.49 -3.33 -15.06
C MET A 121 -2.06 -3.83 -14.88
N SER A 122 -1.08 -3.05 -15.33
CA SER A 122 0.33 -3.27 -15.05
C SER A 122 1.08 -1.95 -15.03
N ASP A 123 2.05 -1.84 -14.13
CA ASP A 123 2.95 -0.69 -14.04
C ASP A 123 4.33 -0.95 -14.64
N ARG A 124 4.52 -2.09 -15.34
CA ARG A 124 5.75 -2.41 -16.09
C ARG A 124 6.17 -1.25 -16.97
N ASP A 125 7.45 -1.06 -17.14
CA ASP A 125 8.13 -0.02 -17.93
C ASP A 125 8.13 1.38 -17.34
N THR A 126 7.11 1.80 -16.59
CA THR A 126 6.96 3.19 -16.15
C THR A 126 6.64 3.38 -14.67
N TYR A 127 6.44 2.32 -13.92
CA TYR A 127 5.91 2.30 -12.55
C TYR A 127 4.51 2.93 -12.39
N ARG A 128 3.89 3.38 -13.49
CA ARG A 128 2.51 3.90 -13.51
C ARG A 128 1.55 2.81 -13.93
N ALA A 129 0.43 2.72 -13.25
CA ALA A 129 -0.62 1.78 -13.58
C ALA A 129 -1.18 2.08 -14.98
N ASN A 130 -1.01 1.14 -15.92
CA ASN A 130 -1.51 1.20 -17.29
C ASN A 130 -2.34 -0.04 -17.62
N ILE A 131 -3.24 0.07 -18.57
CA ILE A 131 -3.92 -1.12 -19.12
C ILE A 131 -3.04 -1.74 -20.20
N TRP A 132 -2.72 -3.01 -19.99
CA TRP A 132 -1.99 -3.85 -20.92
C TRP A 132 -2.89 -4.92 -21.51
N ILE A 133 -2.55 -5.39 -22.70
CA ILE A 133 -3.23 -6.51 -23.37
C ILE A 133 -2.20 -7.60 -23.63
N LEU A 134 -2.49 -8.81 -23.16
CA LEU A 134 -1.77 -10.04 -23.48
C LEU A 134 -2.55 -10.84 -24.53
N ASP A 135 -1.94 -11.19 -25.66
CA ASP A 135 -2.43 -12.18 -26.62
C ASP A 135 -2.02 -13.58 -26.15
N LEU A 136 -2.95 -14.37 -25.65
CA LEU A 136 -2.70 -15.73 -25.11
C LEU A 136 -2.17 -16.72 -26.13
N ARG A 137 -2.38 -16.47 -27.42
CA ARG A 137 -1.86 -17.34 -28.50
C ARG A 137 -0.39 -17.06 -28.81
N THR A 138 0.01 -15.79 -28.78
CA THR A 138 1.35 -15.36 -29.19
C THR A 138 2.25 -15.00 -28.02
N HIS A 139 1.69 -14.91 -26.80
CA HIS A 139 2.33 -14.43 -25.57
C HIS A 139 2.95 -13.04 -25.71
N LYS A 140 2.36 -12.19 -26.58
CA LYS A 140 2.81 -10.81 -26.78
C LYS A 140 2.00 -9.85 -25.92
N PHE A 141 2.73 -8.92 -25.29
CA PHE A 141 2.17 -7.84 -24.50
C PHE A 141 2.11 -6.55 -25.30
N ARG A 142 1.09 -5.75 -25.05
CA ARG A 142 0.96 -4.41 -25.61
C ARG A 142 0.36 -3.46 -24.59
N ASN A 143 1.01 -2.32 -24.35
CA ASN A 143 0.47 -1.24 -23.53
C ASN A 143 -0.65 -0.53 -24.30
N LEU A 144 -1.89 -0.65 -23.83
CA LEU A 144 -3.06 -0.02 -24.45
C LEU A 144 -3.12 1.48 -24.15
N THR A 145 -2.86 1.84 -22.90
CA THR A 145 -2.99 3.23 -22.41
C THR A 145 -1.69 4.02 -22.46
N GLY A 146 -0.56 3.41 -22.82
CA GLY A 146 0.74 4.07 -22.93
C GLY A 146 0.89 5.06 -24.10
N ALA A 147 -0.07 5.14 -25.01
CA ALA A 147 -0.04 6.10 -26.11
C ALA A 147 -0.24 7.55 -25.59
N ALA A 148 0.54 8.51 -26.12
CA ALA A 148 0.48 9.92 -25.70
C ALA A 148 -0.93 10.54 -25.79
N ALA A 149 -1.77 10.07 -26.70
CA ALA A 149 -3.16 10.53 -26.82
C ALA A 149 -4.06 10.07 -25.66
N ILE A 150 -3.65 9.01 -24.94
CA ILE A 150 -4.40 8.44 -23.80
C ILE A 150 -3.79 8.88 -22.49
N GLN A 151 -2.47 9.01 -22.39
CA GLN A 151 -1.76 9.46 -21.19
C GLN A 151 -2.23 10.86 -20.77
N GLY A 152 -2.26 11.10 -19.47
CA GLY A 152 -2.50 12.42 -18.88
C GLY A 152 -1.22 13.27 -18.80
N ASP A 153 -1.22 14.22 -17.88
CA ASP A 153 -0.08 15.06 -17.56
C ASP A 153 1.07 14.20 -16.95
N PRO A 154 2.28 14.20 -17.52
CA PRO A 154 3.38 13.41 -16.98
C PRO A 154 3.84 13.83 -15.57
N MET A 155 3.46 15.03 -15.11
CA MET A 155 3.74 15.51 -13.76
C MET A 155 2.67 15.10 -12.74
N LYS A 156 1.63 14.36 -13.17
CA LYS A 156 0.58 13.84 -12.28
C LYS A 156 0.69 12.33 -12.17
N PRO A 157 0.50 11.75 -10.99
CA PRO A 157 0.57 10.30 -10.80
C PRO A 157 -0.73 9.60 -11.26
N ASP A 158 -1.10 9.77 -12.54
CA ASP A 158 -2.27 9.17 -13.15
C ASP A 158 -2.15 7.65 -13.25
N GLY A 159 -3.27 6.93 -13.09
CA GLY A 159 -3.39 5.50 -13.27
C GLY A 159 -4.60 5.08 -14.09
N PHE A 160 -4.57 3.84 -14.58
CA PHE A 160 -5.63 3.22 -15.38
C PHE A 160 -5.94 1.84 -14.79
N TYR A 161 -7.21 1.58 -14.42
CA TYR A 161 -7.62 0.48 -13.55
C TYR A 161 -8.83 -0.26 -14.10
N ARG A 162 -9.04 -1.50 -13.63
CA ARG A 162 -10.27 -2.27 -13.79
C ARG A 162 -10.76 -2.39 -15.24
N PRO A 163 -9.93 -2.85 -16.19
CA PRO A 163 -10.38 -3.03 -17.57
C PRO A 163 -11.53 -4.03 -17.65
N SER A 164 -12.48 -3.79 -18.56
CA SER A 164 -13.64 -4.63 -18.81
C SER A 164 -13.95 -4.65 -20.30
N TRP A 165 -13.89 -5.82 -20.96
CA TRP A 165 -14.21 -5.99 -22.36
C TRP A 165 -15.71 -5.87 -22.61
N SER A 166 -16.09 -5.20 -23.72
CA SER A 166 -17.47 -5.24 -24.21
C SER A 166 -17.82 -6.63 -24.73
N PRO A 167 -19.12 -7.03 -24.69
CA PRO A 167 -19.55 -8.35 -25.15
C PRO A 167 -19.19 -8.68 -26.60
N ASP A 168 -19.07 -7.66 -27.46
CA ASP A 168 -18.68 -7.80 -28.86
C ASP A 168 -17.16 -7.69 -29.11
N GLY A 169 -16.37 -7.49 -28.04
CA GLY A 169 -14.91 -7.35 -28.08
C GLY A 169 -14.38 -6.08 -28.74
N LYS A 170 -15.25 -5.11 -29.09
CA LYS A 170 -14.82 -3.89 -29.79
C LYS A 170 -14.38 -2.76 -28.89
N TRP A 171 -14.71 -2.82 -27.60
CA TRP A 171 -14.40 -1.81 -26.61
C TRP A 171 -13.82 -2.40 -25.35
N ILE A 172 -13.01 -1.61 -24.66
CA ILE A 172 -12.56 -1.84 -23.30
C ILE A 172 -13.01 -0.64 -22.46
N ALA A 173 -13.84 -0.86 -21.45
CA ALA A 173 -14.13 0.11 -20.41
C ALA A 173 -13.07 0.01 -19.32
N PHE A 174 -12.71 1.11 -18.70
CA PHE A 174 -11.75 1.16 -17.60
C PHE A 174 -11.98 2.39 -16.72
N THR A 175 -11.36 2.40 -15.55
CA THR A 175 -11.35 3.52 -14.63
C THR A 175 -10.02 4.25 -14.71
N SER A 176 -10.01 5.58 -14.57
CA SER A 176 -8.77 6.36 -14.51
C SER A 176 -8.97 7.67 -13.75
N ASP A 177 -7.95 8.07 -13.00
CA ASP A 177 -7.81 9.40 -12.41
C ASP A 177 -7.01 10.38 -13.29
N ARG A 178 -6.83 10.04 -14.59
CA ARG A 178 -6.10 10.88 -15.54
C ARG A 178 -6.63 12.31 -15.59
N ASN A 179 -5.72 13.26 -15.62
CA ASN A 179 -5.98 14.71 -15.63
C ASN A 179 -6.67 15.24 -14.35
N THR A 180 -6.75 14.46 -13.29
CA THR A 180 -7.13 14.98 -11.98
C THR A 180 -5.93 15.58 -11.27
N GLU A 181 -6.18 16.45 -10.30
CA GLU A 181 -5.09 17.01 -9.52
C GLU A 181 -4.76 16.09 -8.33
N TRP A 182 -3.48 15.82 -8.16
CA TRP A 182 -2.97 15.13 -6.98
C TRP A 182 -2.95 16.11 -5.80
N LYS A 183 -4.01 16.10 -5.01
CA LYS A 183 -4.16 17.01 -3.86
C LYS A 183 -4.29 16.25 -2.57
N SER A 184 -3.59 16.71 -1.54
CA SER A 184 -3.92 16.29 -0.18
C SER A 184 -5.32 16.79 0.20
N HIS A 185 -5.98 16.05 1.09
CA HIS A 185 -7.26 16.49 1.64
C HIS A 185 -7.08 17.75 2.49
N ASP A 186 -7.87 18.80 2.28
CA ASP A 186 -7.75 20.11 2.94
C ASP A 186 -7.99 20.05 4.46
N LYS A 187 -8.79 19.07 4.92
CA LYS A 187 -8.98 18.75 6.34
C LYS A 187 -8.04 17.64 6.82
N GLY A 188 -7.25 17.12 5.93
CA GLY A 188 -6.26 16.10 6.22
C GLY A 188 -5.09 16.70 6.96
N VAL A 189 -4.82 16.18 8.12
CA VAL A 189 -3.61 16.47 8.90
C VAL A 189 -2.45 15.61 8.47
N ALA A 190 -2.60 14.88 7.36
CA ALA A 190 -1.70 13.82 6.98
C ALA A 190 -1.57 13.67 5.48
N TRP A 191 -1.13 12.54 5.12
CA TRP A 191 -0.62 12.02 3.87
C TRP A 191 -1.72 11.67 2.84
N GLU A 192 -3.00 11.80 3.21
CA GLU A 192 -4.12 11.36 2.39
C GLU A 192 -4.26 12.24 1.15
N HIS A 193 -4.31 11.61 -0.02
CA HIS A 193 -4.69 12.24 -1.28
C HIS A 193 -6.08 11.78 -1.70
N LEU A 194 -6.85 12.69 -2.29
CA LEU A 194 -8.12 12.37 -2.92
C LEU A 194 -7.86 11.65 -4.25
N GLN A 195 -8.73 10.70 -4.60
CA GLN A 195 -8.72 10.04 -5.88
C GLN A 195 -10.04 10.31 -6.61
N GLU A 196 -10.01 11.15 -7.64
CA GLU A 196 -11.16 11.42 -8.52
C GLU A 196 -11.07 10.49 -9.74
N LEU A 197 -11.87 9.44 -9.73
CA LEU A 197 -11.92 8.44 -10.80
C LEU A 197 -13.02 8.74 -11.80
N ALA A 198 -12.73 8.47 -13.07
CA ALA A 198 -13.72 8.54 -14.14
C ALA A 198 -13.72 7.26 -14.98
N VAL A 199 -14.88 6.90 -15.50
CA VAL A 199 -15.04 5.77 -16.43
C VAL A 199 -14.79 6.23 -17.85
N TYR A 200 -13.95 5.49 -18.56
CA TYR A 200 -13.58 5.67 -19.95
C TYR A 200 -13.88 4.41 -20.75
N VAL A 201 -14.02 4.58 -22.07
CA VAL A 201 -13.99 3.48 -23.05
C VAL A 201 -12.98 3.79 -24.14
N VAL A 202 -12.38 2.75 -24.69
CA VAL A 202 -11.40 2.84 -25.79
C VAL A 202 -11.48 1.59 -26.65
N HIS A 203 -11.16 1.68 -27.94
CA HIS A 203 -11.00 0.49 -28.76
C HIS A 203 -9.74 -0.30 -28.38
N PRO A 204 -9.72 -1.63 -28.59
CA PRO A 204 -8.53 -2.43 -28.27
C PRO A 204 -7.25 -1.98 -29.00
N ASP A 205 -7.34 -1.25 -30.09
CA ASP A 205 -6.20 -0.67 -30.81
C ASP A 205 -5.71 0.67 -30.24
N GLY A 206 -6.37 1.20 -29.20
CA GLY A 206 -6.04 2.47 -28.56
C GLY A 206 -6.74 3.69 -29.16
N THR A 207 -7.61 3.52 -30.16
CA THR A 207 -8.39 4.61 -30.75
C THR A 207 -9.72 4.83 -30.05
N GLY A 208 -10.37 5.97 -30.30
CA GLY A 208 -11.74 6.21 -29.84
C GLY A 208 -11.90 6.44 -28.34
N LEU A 209 -10.86 6.89 -27.64
CA LEU A 209 -10.96 7.21 -26.21
C LEU A 209 -12.11 8.19 -25.93
N LYS A 210 -13.02 7.80 -25.05
CA LYS A 210 -14.17 8.61 -24.64
C LYS A 210 -14.36 8.49 -23.11
N ARG A 211 -14.48 9.64 -22.43
CA ARG A 211 -14.96 9.71 -21.04
C ARG A 211 -16.48 9.56 -21.02
N LEU A 212 -17.01 8.71 -20.14
CA LEU A 212 -18.44 8.46 -20.02
C LEU A 212 -19.03 9.02 -18.71
N SER A 213 -18.26 8.99 -17.62
CA SER A 213 -18.75 9.53 -16.33
C SER A 213 -18.56 11.05 -16.23
N PRO A 214 -19.41 11.75 -15.43
CA PRO A 214 -19.29 13.19 -15.21
C PRO A 214 -18.02 13.56 -14.43
N ALA A 215 -17.64 14.85 -14.48
CA ALA A 215 -16.59 15.41 -13.64
C ALA A 215 -17.13 15.75 -12.25
N GLY A 216 -16.24 15.86 -11.23
CA GLY A 216 -16.59 16.24 -9.87
C GLY A 216 -17.21 15.13 -9.02
N VAL A 217 -17.22 13.90 -9.54
CA VAL A 217 -17.60 12.68 -8.81
C VAL A 217 -16.60 11.59 -9.10
N THR A 218 -16.42 10.66 -8.16
CA THR A 218 -15.64 9.46 -8.40
C THR A 218 -16.53 8.33 -8.89
N THR A 219 -16.16 7.68 -10.01
CA THR A 219 -16.93 6.60 -10.65
C THR A 219 -15.98 5.48 -11.07
N GLY A 220 -16.23 4.25 -10.64
CA GLY A 220 -15.31 3.14 -10.92
C GLY A 220 -15.92 1.76 -11.05
N SER A 221 -15.06 0.76 -11.26
CA SER A 221 -15.40 -0.66 -11.47
C SER A 221 -16.44 -0.89 -12.58
N PRO A 222 -16.25 -0.36 -13.81
CA PRO A 222 -17.25 -0.49 -14.87
C PRO A 222 -17.38 -1.93 -15.36
N LYS A 223 -18.62 -2.38 -15.60
CA LYS A 223 -18.95 -3.63 -16.29
C LYS A 223 -20.07 -3.42 -17.31
N TRP A 224 -19.99 -4.15 -18.42
CA TRP A 224 -20.91 -4.01 -19.53
C TRP A 224 -22.24 -4.75 -19.29
N SER A 225 -23.32 -4.21 -19.81
CA SER A 225 -24.56 -4.96 -20.04
C SER A 225 -24.37 -5.99 -21.15
N ALA A 226 -25.17 -7.05 -21.16
CA ALA A 226 -25.07 -8.13 -22.14
C ALA A 226 -25.26 -7.65 -23.60
N ASP A 227 -26.03 -6.58 -23.83
CA ASP A 227 -26.25 -5.98 -25.14
C ASP A 227 -25.20 -4.91 -25.52
N GLY A 228 -24.24 -4.64 -24.64
CA GLY A 228 -23.16 -3.68 -24.83
C GLY A 228 -23.58 -2.19 -24.88
N LYS A 229 -24.84 -1.88 -24.51
CA LYS A 229 -25.35 -0.50 -24.58
C LYS A 229 -25.18 0.30 -23.31
N GLN A 230 -24.99 -0.37 -22.19
CA GLN A 230 -24.83 0.25 -20.87
C GLN A 230 -23.60 -0.27 -20.16
N LEU A 231 -23.06 0.55 -19.29
CA LEU A 231 -22.15 0.16 -18.24
C LEU A 231 -22.88 0.26 -16.90
N ILE A 232 -22.53 -0.60 -15.96
CA ILE A 232 -22.85 -0.47 -14.55
C ILE A 232 -21.57 -0.15 -13.79
N ALA A 233 -21.64 0.80 -12.86
CA ALA A 233 -20.49 1.28 -12.09
C ALA A 233 -20.93 1.73 -10.69
N TYR A 234 -19.99 1.88 -9.76
CA TYR A 234 -20.27 2.67 -8.56
C TYR A 234 -19.98 4.14 -8.83
N GLN A 235 -20.69 5.02 -8.11
CA GLN A 235 -20.46 6.46 -8.13
C GLN A 235 -20.60 7.05 -6.72
N ALA A 236 -19.74 8.02 -6.40
CA ALA A 236 -19.72 8.68 -5.11
C ALA A 236 -19.20 10.12 -5.23
N ASP A 237 -19.36 10.90 -4.16
CA ASP A 237 -18.62 12.14 -3.98
C ASP A 237 -17.12 11.87 -3.88
N VAL A 238 -16.27 12.77 -4.37
CA VAL A 238 -14.80 12.63 -4.32
C VAL A 238 -14.31 12.51 -2.87
N GLU A 239 -14.96 13.18 -1.92
CA GLU A 239 -14.65 13.11 -0.49
C GLU A 239 -14.76 11.68 0.09
N VAL A 240 -15.51 10.79 -0.56
CA VAL A 240 -15.71 9.43 -0.07
C VAL A 240 -14.38 8.66 0.01
N SER A 241 -13.45 8.95 -0.87
CA SER A 241 -12.12 8.34 -0.87
C SER A 241 -11.32 8.64 0.41
N TRP A 242 -11.55 9.81 1.01
CA TRP A 242 -11.00 10.18 2.31
C TRP A 242 -11.85 9.64 3.48
N LEU A 243 -13.17 9.81 3.42
CA LEU A 243 -14.08 9.36 4.48
C LEU A 243 -13.95 7.84 4.75
N ALA A 244 -13.79 7.05 3.70
CA ALA A 244 -13.69 5.60 3.81
C ALA A 244 -12.42 5.11 4.52
N ARG A 245 -11.35 5.91 4.49
CA ARG A 245 -10.06 5.60 5.12
C ARG A 245 -9.97 5.98 6.59
N VAL A 246 -10.80 6.90 7.04
CA VAL A 246 -10.80 7.38 8.41
C VAL A 246 -11.85 6.60 9.20
N ASP A 247 -11.42 5.67 10.05
CA ASP A 247 -12.31 4.75 10.79
C ASP A 247 -13.52 5.42 11.45
N GLN A 248 -13.32 6.60 12.03
CA GLN A 248 -14.39 7.35 12.69
C GLN A 248 -15.40 7.93 11.70
N LEU A 249 -14.99 8.14 10.46
CA LEU A 249 -15.78 8.74 9.39
C LEU A 249 -16.27 7.71 8.37
N SER A 250 -15.72 6.49 8.36
CA SER A 250 -16.05 5.45 7.40
C SER A 250 -17.54 5.11 7.35
N LYS A 251 -18.24 5.22 8.48
CA LYS A 251 -19.71 5.08 8.55
C LYS A 251 -20.48 6.14 7.75
N ARG A 252 -19.83 7.25 7.39
CA ARG A 252 -20.39 8.34 6.57
C ARG A 252 -20.10 8.17 5.09
N ALA A 253 -19.16 7.29 4.76
CA ALA A 253 -18.82 6.99 3.38
C ALA A 253 -20.03 6.32 2.70
N THR A 254 -20.41 6.83 1.55
CA THR A 254 -21.55 6.33 0.78
C THR A 254 -21.24 6.39 -0.69
N SER A 255 -21.49 5.29 -1.41
CA SER A 255 -21.52 5.25 -2.86
C SER A 255 -22.83 4.65 -3.35
N GLN A 256 -23.22 4.96 -4.58
CA GLN A 256 -24.39 4.38 -5.21
C GLN A 256 -23.99 3.63 -6.48
N ILE A 257 -24.78 2.63 -6.85
CA ILE A 257 -24.65 1.97 -8.14
C ILE A 257 -25.38 2.80 -9.19
N VAL A 258 -24.73 3.02 -10.32
CA VAL A 258 -25.28 3.75 -11.47
C VAL A 258 -25.20 2.91 -12.73
N SER A 259 -26.16 3.08 -13.64
CA SER A 259 -26.03 2.68 -15.04
C SER A 259 -25.61 3.88 -15.90
N ILE A 260 -24.76 3.66 -16.88
CA ILE A 260 -24.26 4.69 -17.81
C ILE A 260 -24.58 4.25 -19.24
N ASP A 261 -25.32 5.05 -19.98
CA ASP A 261 -25.57 4.81 -21.41
C ASP A 261 -24.30 5.12 -22.21
N VAL A 262 -23.80 4.14 -22.96
CA VAL A 262 -22.49 4.22 -23.64
C VAL A 262 -22.49 5.23 -24.77
N ALA A 263 -23.63 5.41 -25.46
CA ALA A 263 -23.74 6.33 -26.58
C ALA A 263 -23.76 7.79 -26.09
N THR A 264 -24.51 8.09 -25.06
CA THR A 264 -24.76 9.44 -24.57
C THR A 264 -23.89 9.85 -23.38
N GLY A 265 -23.41 8.90 -22.57
CA GLY A 265 -22.74 9.15 -21.29
C GLY A 265 -23.72 9.53 -20.16
N GLN A 266 -25.04 9.47 -20.38
CA GLN A 266 -26.03 9.74 -19.33
C GLN A 266 -25.98 8.65 -18.28
N SER A 267 -25.91 9.06 -17.01
CA SER A 267 -25.94 8.15 -15.85
C SER A 267 -27.32 8.19 -15.17
N LYS A 268 -27.73 7.03 -14.67
CA LYS A 268 -28.92 6.85 -13.85
C LYS A 268 -28.56 6.11 -12.57
N GLU A 269 -28.90 6.70 -11.42
CA GLU A 269 -28.73 6.03 -10.13
C GLU A 269 -29.69 4.85 -9.98
N LEU A 270 -29.18 3.71 -9.54
CA LEU A 270 -29.92 2.46 -9.39
C LEU A 270 -30.13 2.06 -7.93
N THR A 271 -29.32 2.59 -7.00
CA THR A 271 -29.43 2.32 -5.56
C THR A 271 -29.51 3.63 -4.79
N SER A 272 -29.90 3.56 -3.53
CA SER A 272 -29.94 4.69 -2.60
C SER A 272 -29.56 4.24 -1.20
N GLY A 273 -29.50 5.18 -0.25
CA GLY A 273 -29.22 4.92 1.15
C GLY A 273 -27.72 4.82 1.48
N PRO A 274 -27.40 4.67 2.79
CA PRO A 274 -26.03 4.73 3.31
C PRO A 274 -25.19 3.50 2.92
N GLY A 275 -23.88 3.61 3.18
CA GLY A 275 -22.90 2.56 2.96
C GLY A 275 -22.26 2.60 1.58
N VAL A 276 -21.07 2.01 1.51
CA VAL A 276 -20.28 1.90 0.29
C VAL A 276 -20.76 0.70 -0.51
N LYS A 277 -21.10 0.90 -1.76
CA LYS A 277 -21.53 -0.11 -2.73
C LYS A 277 -20.54 -0.15 -3.87
N LEU A 278 -19.98 -1.33 -4.19
CA LEU A 278 -18.85 -1.50 -5.11
C LEU A 278 -19.05 -2.74 -6.00
N TYR A 279 -18.24 -2.84 -7.06
CA TYR A 279 -18.15 -4.00 -7.95
C TYR A 279 -19.49 -4.48 -8.52
N PRO A 280 -20.30 -3.59 -9.08
CA PRO A 280 -21.60 -4.02 -9.61
C PRO A 280 -21.46 -4.86 -10.88
N GLN A 281 -22.44 -5.76 -11.10
CA GLN A 281 -22.58 -6.50 -12.35
C GLN A 281 -24.05 -6.75 -12.67
N PHE A 282 -24.46 -6.49 -13.92
CA PHE A 282 -25.78 -6.89 -14.41
C PHE A 282 -25.91 -8.40 -14.46
N LEU A 283 -27.11 -8.91 -14.14
CA LEU A 283 -27.47 -10.32 -14.18
C LEU A 283 -28.53 -10.56 -15.27
N PRO A 284 -28.60 -11.78 -15.86
CA PRO A 284 -29.49 -12.05 -16.98
C PRO A 284 -30.97 -12.02 -16.63
N ASP A 285 -31.33 -12.12 -15.35
CA ASP A 285 -32.70 -12.04 -14.86
C ASP A 285 -33.22 -10.60 -14.63
N GLY A 286 -32.41 -9.59 -15.02
CA GLY A 286 -32.73 -8.18 -14.88
C GLY A 286 -32.32 -7.56 -13.56
N ARG A 287 -31.81 -8.35 -12.63
CA ARG A 287 -31.17 -7.86 -11.40
C ARG A 287 -29.74 -7.40 -11.67
N PHE A 288 -29.13 -6.82 -10.66
CA PHE A 288 -27.68 -6.65 -10.56
C PHE A 288 -27.23 -7.02 -9.15
N GLY A 289 -26.01 -7.58 -9.09
CA GLY A 289 -25.32 -7.87 -7.84
C GLY A 289 -24.23 -6.83 -7.58
N TYR A 290 -23.88 -6.63 -6.32
CA TYR A 290 -22.80 -5.71 -5.91
C TYR A 290 -22.28 -6.08 -4.53
N SER A 291 -21.08 -5.63 -4.20
CA SER A 291 -20.56 -5.67 -2.83
C SER A 291 -21.06 -4.47 -2.04
N THR A 292 -21.41 -4.69 -0.77
CA THR A 292 -21.76 -3.60 0.17
C THR A 292 -20.85 -3.65 1.39
N LYS A 293 -20.44 -2.47 1.86
CA LYS A 293 -19.67 -2.28 3.09
C LYS A 293 -20.37 -1.22 3.92
N SER A 294 -21.00 -1.64 5.01
CA SER A 294 -21.63 -0.73 5.96
C SER A 294 -21.58 -1.32 7.36
N ALA A 295 -21.89 -0.53 8.37
CA ALA A 295 -21.99 -1.00 9.76
C ALA A 295 -23.07 -2.09 9.98
N GLN A 296 -23.95 -2.32 9.01
CA GLN A 296 -25.15 -3.17 9.15
C GLN A 296 -25.22 -4.29 8.13
N THR A 297 -24.61 -4.13 6.95
CA THR A 297 -24.73 -5.09 5.84
C THR A 297 -23.42 -5.14 5.07
N ASP A 298 -22.47 -5.94 5.53
CA ASP A 298 -21.27 -6.25 4.76
C ASP A 298 -21.47 -7.53 3.96
N GLY A 299 -20.97 -7.54 2.72
CA GLY A 299 -21.00 -8.71 1.88
C GLY A 299 -21.52 -8.46 0.46
N ILE A 300 -22.16 -9.46 -0.15
CA ILE A 300 -22.80 -9.34 -1.45
C ILE A 300 -24.29 -9.06 -1.27
N ALA A 301 -24.80 -8.12 -2.05
CA ALA A 301 -26.22 -7.78 -2.11
C ALA A 301 -26.73 -7.81 -3.56
N TYR A 302 -28.04 -7.97 -3.72
CA TYR A 302 -28.74 -7.93 -5.01
C TYR A 302 -29.77 -6.80 -5.03
N SER A 303 -30.08 -6.30 -6.24
CA SER A 303 -30.98 -5.16 -6.44
C SER A 303 -32.43 -5.39 -5.96
N ASP A 304 -32.85 -6.63 -5.79
CA ASP A 304 -34.16 -7.00 -5.27
C ASP A 304 -34.19 -7.23 -3.74
N GLY A 305 -33.06 -7.00 -3.07
CA GLY A 305 -32.92 -7.19 -1.63
C GLY A 305 -32.82 -8.65 -1.20
N THR A 306 -32.74 -9.60 -2.14
CA THR A 306 -32.55 -11.02 -1.85
C THR A 306 -31.09 -11.37 -1.62
N ALA A 307 -30.86 -12.46 -0.91
CA ALA A 307 -29.60 -13.12 -0.58
C ALA A 307 -28.50 -12.19 -0.04
N GLN A 308 -27.90 -12.59 1.02
CA GLN A 308 -26.75 -11.90 1.59
C GLN A 308 -25.70 -12.92 1.96
N PHE A 309 -24.52 -12.69 1.45
CA PHE A 309 -23.35 -13.43 1.85
C PHE A 309 -22.75 -12.78 3.11
N PRO A 310 -22.12 -13.56 3.99
CA PRO A 310 -21.55 -13.04 5.22
C PRO A 310 -20.42 -12.03 4.97
N ALA A 311 -20.08 -11.25 5.99
CA ALA A 311 -19.09 -10.19 6.03
C ALA A 311 -17.69 -10.59 5.52
N ASN A 312 -16.87 -9.59 5.19
CA ASN A 312 -15.47 -9.69 4.72
C ASN A 312 -15.29 -10.28 3.31
N LEU A 313 -16.22 -10.05 2.41
CA LEU A 313 -16.12 -10.42 1.01
C LEU A 313 -15.72 -9.21 0.16
N ARG A 314 -14.87 -9.47 -0.86
CA ARG A 314 -14.42 -8.43 -1.80
C ARG A 314 -14.54 -8.90 -3.24
N SER A 315 -14.59 -7.93 -4.16
CA SER A 315 -14.45 -8.11 -5.62
C SER A 315 -15.33 -9.21 -6.21
N PRO A 316 -16.65 -9.28 -5.95
CA PRO A 316 -17.50 -10.31 -6.52
C PRO A 316 -17.56 -10.21 -8.04
N SER A 317 -17.60 -11.38 -8.71
CA SER A 317 -17.86 -11.50 -10.14
C SER A 317 -18.75 -12.72 -10.41
N TRP A 318 -19.81 -12.51 -11.20
CA TRP A 318 -20.77 -13.56 -11.53
C TRP A 318 -20.52 -14.13 -12.92
N THR A 319 -20.89 -15.39 -13.10
CA THR A 319 -21.01 -15.99 -14.43
C THR A 319 -22.04 -15.24 -15.27
N THR A 320 -21.91 -15.28 -16.60
CA THR A 320 -22.86 -14.62 -17.53
C THR A 320 -24.29 -15.12 -17.38
N ASP A 321 -24.48 -16.39 -16.99
CA ASP A 321 -25.81 -16.97 -16.69
C ASP A 321 -26.32 -16.62 -15.28
N GLY A 322 -25.52 -15.89 -14.48
CA GLY A 322 -25.89 -15.43 -13.15
C GLY A 322 -25.99 -16.51 -12.07
N LYS A 323 -25.54 -17.75 -12.34
CA LYS A 323 -25.73 -18.87 -11.40
C LYS A 323 -24.63 -19.01 -10.36
N GLN A 324 -23.41 -18.59 -10.68
CA GLN A 324 -22.27 -18.68 -9.78
C GLN A 324 -21.65 -17.31 -9.56
N VAL A 325 -20.98 -17.17 -8.43
CA VAL A 325 -20.20 -16.00 -8.06
C VAL A 325 -18.83 -16.43 -7.52
N VAL A 326 -17.77 -15.73 -7.94
CA VAL A 326 -16.43 -15.82 -7.35
C VAL A 326 -16.17 -14.54 -6.57
N TYR A 327 -15.51 -14.66 -5.43
CA TYR A 327 -15.17 -13.53 -4.55
C TYR A 327 -13.96 -13.85 -3.68
N GLU A 328 -13.40 -12.81 -3.05
CA GLU A 328 -12.31 -12.91 -2.09
C GLU A 328 -12.84 -12.94 -0.66
N ARG A 329 -12.21 -13.75 0.20
CA ARG A 329 -12.25 -13.61 1.65
C ARG A 329 -10.91 -13.12 2.16
N VAL A 330 -10.94 -12.10 3.00
CA VAL A 330 -9.74 -11.39 3.45
C VAL A 330 -9.64 -11.43 4.97
N GLU A 331 -8.44 -11.71 5.47
CA GLU A 331 -8.10 -11.60 6.88
C GLU A 331 -6.98 -10.58 7.07
N ASN A 332 -7.12 -9.74 8.10
CA ASN A 332 -6.11 -8.78 8.53
C ASN A 332 -5.77 -9.09 9.98
N THR A 333 -4.79 -9.96 10.21
CA THR A 333 -4.28 -10.29 11.54
C THR A 333 -2.95 -9.57 11.77
N PRO A 334 -2.63 -9.14 13.00
CA PRO A 334 -1.31 -8.58 13.28
C PRO A 334 -0.20 -9.58 12.94
N LEU A 335 0.90 -9.07 12.37
CA LEU A 335 2.07 -9.88 12.10
C LEU A 335 2.82 -10.18 13.40
N ALA A 336 3.05 -11.45 13.67
CA ALA A 336 3.81 -11.86 14.85
C ALA A 336 5.34 -11.76 14.67
N GLN A 337 5.81 -11.80 13.40
CA GLN A 337 7.24 -11.91 13.06
C GLN A 337 7.53 -11.23 11.72
N ASN A 338 8.82 -11.02 11.43
CA ASN A 338 9.29 -10.56 10.12
C ASN A 338 8.91 -11.56 9.03
N THR A 339 8.23 -11.09 7.99
CA THR A 339 7.80 -11.92 6.87
C THR A 339 8.66 -11.61 5.66
N LEU A 340 9.23 -12.66 5.06
CA LEU A 340 10.03 -12.56 3.84
C LEU A 340 9.12 -12.24 2.64
N LEU A 341 9.59 -11.33 1.80
CA LEU A 341 8.92 -10.89 0.59
C LEU A 341 9.70 -11.32 -0.67
N TYR A 342 9.05 -11.15 -1.80
CA TYR A 342 9.67 -11.23 -3.11
C TYR A 342 10.87 -10.27 -3.19
N SER A 343 11.92 -10.67 -3.89
CA SER A 343 13.11 -9.86 -4.07
C SER A 343 13.05 -9.10 -5.40
N TRP A 344 12.73 -7.80 -5.34
CA TRP A 344 12.77 -6.90 -6.51
C TRP A 344 14.21 -6.56 -6.95
N ASP A 345 15.16 -6.64 -6.02
CA ASP A 345 16.60 -6.52 -6.24
C ASP A 345 17.27 -7.80 -5.72
N PRO A 346 18.00 -8.56 -6.55
CA PRO A 346 18.61 -9.82 -6.13
C PRO A 346 19.65 -9.67 -5.01
N ASP A 347 20.22 -8.48 -4.83
CA ASP A 347 21.21 -8.17 -3.79
C ASP A 347 20.57 -7.75 -2.47
N THR A 348 19.23 -7.65 -2.43
CA THR A 348 18.47 -7.19 -1.26
C THR A 348 17.45 -8.26 -0.85
N GLU A 349 17.37 -8.53 0.46
CA GLU A 349 16.31 -9.29 1.09
C GLU A 349 15.28 -8.32 1.65
N TYR A 350 14.03 -8.51 1.27
CA TYR A 350 12.92 -7.65 1.69
C TYR A 350 12.08 -8.36 2.74
N ARG A 351 11.83 -7.66 3.85
CA ARG A 351 11.00 -8.14 4.96
C ARG A 351 10.04 -7.06 5.42
N TYR A 352 8.90 -7.46 5.95
CA TYR A 352 7.97 -6.55 6.58
C TYR A 352 7.55 -6.99 7.98
N THR A 353 7.18 -6.02 8.80
CA THR A 353 6.82 -6.21 10.20
C THR A 353 5.78 -5.18 10.66
N ASP A 354 5.58 -5.05 11.97
CA ASP A 354 4.76 -4.02 12.61
C ASP A 354 5.30 -2.59 12.35
N VAL A 355 4.53 -1.59 12.68
CA VAL A 355 4.85 -0.18 12.41
C VAL A 355 6.09 0.32 13.14
N PHE A 356 6.78 1.28 12.52
CA PHE A 356 7.96 1.96 13.05
C PHE A 356 9.08 1.02 13.50
N PRO A 357 9.61 0.17 12.61
CA PRO A 357 10.77 -0.64 12.94
C PRO A 357 12.02 0.23 13.11
N MET A 358 12.77 0.01 14.18
CA MET A 358 14.01 0.74 14.45
C MET A 358 15.06 -0.19 15.04
N PHE A 359 16.22 -0.29 14.39
CA PHE A 359 17.32 -1.12 14.86
C PHE A 359 18.25 -0.39 15.84
N ALA A 360 18.71 -1.11 16.85
CA ALA A 360 19.88 -0.76 17.63
C ALA A 360 21.16 -1.19 16.89
N LYS A 361 22.31 -0.63 17.27
CA LYS A 361 23.60 -1.00 16.68
C LYS A 361 23.97 -2.48 16.84
N ASP A 362 23.47 -3.12 17.89
CA ASP A 362 23.69 -4.55 18.16
C ASP A 362 22.74 -5.48 17.37
N GLY A 363 21.89 -4.92 16.52
CA GLY A 363 20.93 -5.66 15.70
C GLY A 363 19.59 -5.95 16.38
N THR A 364 19.36 -5.46 17.61
CA THR A 364 18.05 -5.57 18.25
C THR A 364 17.06 -4.65 17.55
N LEU A 365 15.90 -5.18 17.17
CA LEU A 365 14.80 -4.45 16.55
C LEU A 365 13.81 -4.00 17.63
N ALA A 366 13.47 -2.72 17.63
CA ALA A 366 12.33 -2.18 18.35
C ALA A 366 11.23 -1.82 17.38
N LEU A 367 9.97 -1.99 17.77
CA LEU A 367 8.81 -1.65 16.96
C LEU A 367 7.61 -1.27 17.83
N SER A 368 6.69 -0.53 17.22
CA SER A 368 5.37 -0.27 17.78
C SER A 368 4.45 -1.42 17.39
N ASN A 369 3.87 -2.10 18.37
CA ASN A 369 2.96 -3.20 18.13
C ASN A 369 1.57 -2.66 17.77
N LYS A 370 0.92 -3.22 16.73
CA LYS A 370 -0.44 -2.85 16.32
C LYS A 370 -1.55 -3.58 17.10
N ASP A 371 -1.19 -4.32 18.12
CA ASP A 371 -2.17 -5.03 18.96
C ASP A 371 -3.16 -4.06 19.63
N VAL A 372 -4.27 -4.61 20.09
CA VAL A 372 -5.36 -3.88 20.77
C VAL A 372 -4.84 -2.98 21.92
N ASP A 373 -3.71 -3.36 22.51
CA ASP A 373 -3.01 -2.68 23.59
C ASP A 373 -1.70 -2.10 23.09
N THR A 374 -1.72 -1.13 22.18
CA THR A 374 -0.51 -0.54 21.58
C THR A 374 0.68 -0.50 22.51
N SER A 375 1.64 -1.35 22.25
CA SER A 375 2.82 -1.57 23.07
C SER A 375 4.10 -1.34 22.27
N LEU A 376 5.24 -1.20 22.96
CA LEU A 376 6.55 -1.33 22.36
C LEU A 376 7.06 -2.74 22.57
N ALA A 377 7.54 -3.36 21.51
CA ALA A 377 8.21 -4.65 21.58
C ALA A 377 9.64 -4.54 21.05
N ILE A 378 10.50 -5.41 21.54
CA ILE A 378 11.83 -5.64 20.98
C ILE A 378 11.97 -7.11 20.59
N MET A 379 12.81 -7.37 19.59
CA MET A 379 13.12 -8.71 19.12
C MET A 379 14.48 -8.75 18.43
N ASP A 380 14.96 -9.94 18.11
CA ASP A 380 16.13 -10.09 17.26
C ASP A 380 15.81 -9.72 15.79
N ALA A 381 16.84 -9.42 15.00
CA ALA A 381 16.68 -9.02 13.60
C ALA A 381 15.95 -10.06 12.73
N ASP A 382 16.01 -11.33 13.09
CA ASP A 382 15.31 -12.43 12.42
C ASP A 382 13.85 -12.62 12.86
N GLY A 383 13.37 -11.75 13.79
CA GLY A 383 12.02 -11.82 14.35
C GLY A 383 11.87 -12.74 15.56
N SER A 384 12.93 -13.44 15.97
CA SER A 384 12.92 -14.28 17.17
C SER A 384 12.97 -13.45 18.47
N ASN A 385 12.68 -14.08 19.60
CA ASN A 385 12.76 -13.49 20.94
C ASN A 385 11.90 -12.23 21.15
N LYS A 386 10.80 -12.09 20.39
CA LYS A 386 9.87 -10.95 20.54
C LYS A 386 9.27 -10.90 21.94
N HIS A 387 9.42 -9.75 22.61
CA HIS A 387 8.78 -9.49 23.90
C HIS A 387 8.45 -8.01 24.07
N VAL A 388 7.41 -7.74 24.86
CA VAL A 388 6.93 -6.38 25.14
C VAL A 388 7.79 -5.75 26.23
N VAL A 389 8.32 -4.54 25.97
CA VAL A 389 9.09 -3.74 26.95
C VAL A 389 8.27 -2.60 27.55
N PHE A 390 7.22 -2.16 26.85
CA PHE A 390 6.28 -1.18 27.37
C PHE A 390 4.86 -1.53 26.92
N GLN A 391 3.93 -1.53 27.86
CA GLN A 391 2.51 -1.72 27.60
C GLN A 391 1.73 -0.52 28.08
N SER A 392 0.84 0.02 27.24
CA SER A 392 -0.12 1.02 27.68
C SER A 392 -1.09 0.37 28.67
N THR A 393 -1.28 1.02 29.83
CA THR A 393 -2.21 0.54 30.88
C THR A 393 -3.67 0.90 30.61
N THR A 394 -3.95 1.62 29.55
CA THR A 394 -5.32 2.00 29.15
C THR A 394 -5.91 0.94 28.24
N HIS A 395 -6.53 -0.09 28.83
CA HIS A 395 -7.20 -1.16 28.07
C HIS A 395 -8.49 -0.67 27.40
N CYS A 396 -8.58 -0.85 26.10
CA CYS A 396 -9.87 -1.10 25.48
C CYS A 396 -10.34 -2.49 25.89
N ALA A 397 -11.52 -2.61 26.50
CA ALA A 397 -12.09 -3.91 26.86
C ALA A 397 -12.03 -4.87 25.65
N ALA A 398 -11.58 -6.10 25.88
CA ALA A 398 -11.44 -7.13 24.86
C ALA A 398 -12.68 -7.19 23.94
N GLY A 399 -12.47 -7.11 22.62
CA GLY A 399 -13.53 -7.13 21.60
C GLY A 399 -14.05 -5.75 21.15
N LYS A 400 -13.51 -4.65 21.65
CA LYS A 400 -13.78 -3.32 21.10
C LYS A 400 -12.60 -2.89 20.22
N ASN A 401 -12.90 -2.57 18.97
CA ASN A 401 -11.96 -2.00 18.03
C ASN A 401 -11.20 -0.81 18.67
N PRO A 402 -9.85 -0.75 18.64
CA PRO A 402 -9.09 0.43 19.11
C PRO A 402 -9.51 1.74 18.46
N SER A 403 -10.08 1.70 17.27
CA SER A 403 -10.78 2.82 16.62
C SER A 403 -12.23 3.02 17.08
N GLY A 404 -12.76 2.14 17.94
CA GLY A 404 -14.07 2.31 18.57
C GLY A 404 -14.05 3.33 19.73
N PRO A 405 -15.19 3.55 20.40
CA PRO A 405 -15.32 4.55 21.47
C PRO A 405 -14.66 4.09 22.78
N CYS A 406 -13.38 3.75 22.73
CA CYS A 406 -12.56 3.61 23.92
C CYS A 406 -12.18 4.99 24.43
N GLY A 407 -13.12 5.87 24.65
CA GLY A 407 -12.96 7.19 25.22
C GLY A 407 -11.64 7.91 24.87
N ASP A 408 -11.58 9.18 24.98
CA ASP A 408 -10.53 10.10 24.53
C ASP A 408 -9.12 9.91 25.12
N MET A 409 -8.82 8.78 25.75
CA MET A 409 -7.64 8.60 26.62
C MET A 409 -6.81 7.35 26.36
N VAL A 410 -6.83 6.78 25.18
CA VAL A 410 -5.96 5.65 24.89
C VAL A 410 -4.57 6.17 24.51
N GLY A 411 -3.60 6.01 25.39
CA GLY A 411 -2.21 6.29 25.10
C GLY A 411 -1.64 5.23 24.15
N VAL A 412 -1.22 5.67 22.97
CA VAL A 412 -0.53 4.85 21.96
C VAL A 412 0.96 5.04 22.11
N ALA A 413 1.73 3.96 22.22
CA ALA A 413 3.18 3.99 22.20
C ALA A 413 3.69 3.83 20.76
N LEU A 414 4.41 4.83 20.24
CA LEU A 414 4.81 4.92 18.83
C LEU A 414 6.24 5.39 18.63
N SER A 415 6.77 5.04 17.46
CA SER A 415 8.04 5.57 16.92
C SER A 415 9.18 5.43 17.91
N PRO A 416 9.55 4.20 18.30
CA PRO A 416 10.70 3.99 19.16
C PRO A 416 11.99 4.44 18.46
N ALA A 417 12.94 4.99 19.22
CA ALA A 417 14.29 5.26 18.75
C ALA A 417 15.29 4.85 19.84
N TRP A 418 16.37 4.19 19.44
CA TRP A 418 17.39 3.73 20.37
C TRP A 418 18.36 4.85 20.74
N THR A 419 18.83 4.82 21.99
CA THR A 419 20.05 5.52 22.36
C THR A 419 21.26 4.85 21.70
N PRO A 420 22.34 5.61 21.38
CA PRO A 420 23.51 5.06 20.65
C PRO A 420 24.22 3.89 21.35
N ASP A 421 24.06 3.76 22.67
CA ASP A 421 24.58 2.67 23.48
C ASP A 421 23.66 1.42 23.47
N SER A 422 22.52 1.48 22.76
CA SER A 422 21.52 0.41 22.66
C SER A 422 20.90 -0.01 24.01
N GLN A 423 20.97 0.84 25.05
CA GLN A 423 20.50 0.51 26.40
C GLN A 423 19.12 1.08 26.72
N ARG A 424 18.69 2.12 26.00
CA ARG A 424 17.40 2.78 26.25
C ARG A 424 16.68 3.08 24.95
N LEU A 425 15.37 3.20 25.06
CA LEU A 425 14.47 3.64 23.99
C LEU A 425 13.81 4.96 24.36
N VAL A 426 13.69 5.86 23.39
CA VAL A 426 12.75 6.99 23.45
C VAL A 426 11.57 6.68 22.55
N PHE A 427 10.37 7.11 22.91
CA PHE A 427 9.17 6.86 22.16
C PHE A 427 8.09 7.91 22.40
N SER A 428 7.18 8.07 21.48
CA SER A 428 6.00 8.92 21.61
C SER A 428 4.90 8.19 22.36
N PHE A 429 4.22 8.85 23.29
CA PHE A 429 3.10 8.29 24.01
C PHE A 429 1.94 9.26 24.13
N GLY A 430 0.74 8.88 23.64
CA GLY A 430 -0.45 9.72 23.74
C GLY A 430 -1.54 9.40 22.71
N GLY A 431 -2.58 10.25 22.66
CA GLY A 431 -3.75 10.11 21.77
C GLY A 431 -3.53 10.47 20.31
N TYR A 432 -2.34 10.56 19.88
CA TYR A 432 -1.75 11.10 18.68
C TYR A 432 -2.32 10.59 17.32
N TRP A 433 -2.78 9.35 17.24
CA TRP A 433 -3.24 8.75 15.99
C TRP A 433 -4.52 9.32 15.41
N ARG A 434 -5.38 9.89 16.24
CA ARG A 434 -6.76 10.22 15.82
C ARG A 434 -6.93 11.65 15.31
N THR A 435 -6.23 12.59 15.93
CA THR A 435 -6.27 14.00 15.55
C THR A 435 -4.91 14.60 15.86
N ARG A 436 -4.01 14.53 14.90
CA ARG A 436 -2.56 14.79 15.06
C ARG A 436 -2.22 16.17 15.60
N ASP A 437 -3.09 17.16 15.39
CA ASP A 437 -2.94 18.56 15.78
C ASP A 437 -3.63 18.92 17.10
N GLN A 438 -4.60 18.12 17.56
CA GLN A 438 -5.49 18.48 18.66
C GLN A 438 -5.33 17.63 19.92
N GLN A 439 -4.51 16.57 19.88
CA GLN A 439 -4.35 15.67 21.01
C GLN A 439 -2.98 15.79 21.64
N VAL A 440 -2.94 15.51 22.94
CA VAL A 440 -1.69 15.50 23.68
C VAL A 440 -0.91 14.21 23.43
N ALA A 441 0.39 14.36 23.24
CA ALA A 441 1.38 13.29 23.23
C ALA A 441 2.66 13.81 23.82
N ASN A 442 3.40 12.98 24.54
CA ASN A 442 4.70 13.31 25.07
C ASN A 442 5.75 12.27 24.65
N ILE A 443 7.00 12.63 24.81
CA ILE A 443 8.13 11.74 24.60
C ILE A 443 8.53 11.15 25.92
N ARG A 444 8.66 9.82 25.94
CA ARG A 444 9.12 9.04 27.09
C ARG A 444 10.42 8.32 26.78
N MET A 445 11.17 8.03 27.82
CA MET A 445 12.35 7.16 27.78
C MET A 445 12.13 5.95 28.68
N ILE A 446 12.63 4.79 28.24
CA ILE A 446 12.55 3.53 28.99
C ILE A 446 13.85 2.75 28.82
N ASN A 447 14.25 1.99 29.83
CA ASN A 447 15.36 1.06 29.70
C ASN A 447 14.97 -0.13 28.81
N ARG A 448 15.95 -0.75 28.16
CA ARG A 448 15.77 -1.92 27.30
C ARG A 448 15.05 -3.09 27.99
N ASP A 449 15.21 -3.22 29.31
CA ASP A 449 14.55 -4.25 30.13
C ASP A 449 13.11 -3.90 30.55
N GLY A 450 12.58 -2.77 30.07
CA GLY A 450 11.23 -2.30 30.37
C GLY A 450 11.11 -1.53 31.71
N THR A 451 12.20 -1.28 32.40
CA THR A 451 12.21 -0.50 33.66
C THR A 451 12.51 0.99 33.40
N GLY A 452 12.34 1.82 34.43
CA GLY A 452 12.84 3.20 34.45
C GLY A 452 12.13 4.13 33.46
N VAL A 453 10.81 3.97 33.23
CA VAL A 453 10.02 4.89 32.42
C VAL A 453 10.08 6.30 32.99
N GLN A 454 10.42 7.28 32.14
CA GLN A 454 10.42 8.70 32.51
C GLN A 454 9.90 9.58 31.38
N ASP A 455 9.17 10.62 31.72
CA ASP A 455 8.75 11.65 30.75
C ASP A 455 9.95 12.56 30.40
N LEU A 456 10.20 12.74 29.10
CA LEU A 456 11.19 13.70 28.58
C LEU A 456 10.56 15.04 28.26
N THR A 457 9.32 15.03 27.77
CA THR A 457 8.52 16.23 27.52
C THR A 457 7.24 16.20 28.36
N PRO A 458 6.63 17.36 28.68
CA PRO A 458 5.42 17.40 29.50
C PRO A 458 4.26 16.65 28.86
N PRO A 459 3.43 15.91 29.64
CA PRO A 459 2.30 15.15 29.11
C PRO A 459 1.13 16.02 28.61
N THR A 460 1.24 17.33 28.74
CA THR A 460 0.27 18.32 28.26
C THR A 460 0.63 18.89 26.88
N THR A 461 1.70 18.42 26.28
CA THR A 461 2.20 18.89 24.97
C THR A 461 1.74 17.96 23.84
N ASN A 462 2.00 18.35 22.60
CA ASN A 462 1.95 17.49 21.44
C ASN A 462 3.36 17.36 20.85
N THR A 463 4.13 16.42 21.39
CA THR A 463 5.51 16.15 20.99
C THR A 463 5.67 14.68 20.61
N GLY A 464 6.54 14.40 19.65
CA GLY A 464 6.75 13.02 19.19
C GLY A 464 7.82 12.87 18.12
N PHE A 465 7.99 11.64 17.64
CA PHE A 465 8.98 11.26 16.61
C PHE A 465 10.39 11.73 16.97
N ALA A 466 10.90 11.22 18.08
CA ALA A 466 12.22 11.60 18.56
C ALA A 466 13.33 10.81 17.87
N SER A 467 14.47 11.46 17.65
CA SER A 467 15.72 10.83 17.23
C SER A 467 16.87 11.36 18.07
N ILE A 468 17.79 10.48 18.49
CA ILE A 468 18.91 10.80 19.36
C ILE A 468 20.15 11.09 18.52
N SER A 469 20.92 12.12 18.91
CA SER A 469 22.22 12.43 18.29
C SER A 469 23.22 11.28 18.45
N PRO A 470 24.20 11.11 17.55
CA PRO A 470 25.17 10.02 17.59
C PRO A 470 26.01 9.96 18.87
N ASP A 471 26.18 11.09 19.54
CA ASP A 471 26.90 11.19 20.84
C ASP A 471 26.01 10.95 22.07
N GLY A 472 24.70 10.76 21.85
CA GLY A 472 23.72 10.50 22.89
C GLY A 472 23.33 11.71 23.75
N ARG A 473 23.79 12.92 23.41
CA ARG A 473 23.59 14.12 24.24
C ARG A 473 22.35 14.92 23.90
N GLN A 474 21.90 14.85 22.65
CA GLN A 474 20.78 15.64 22.16
C GLN A 474 19.69 14.75 21.58
N MET A 475 18.48 15.27 21.59
CA MET A 475 17.30 14.67 20.97
C MET A 475 16.64 15.69 20.07
N VAL A 476 16.45 15.36 18.77
CA VAL A 476 15.57 16.11 17.89
C VAL A 476 14.19 15.48 17.91
N TYR A 477 13.16 16.31 17.89
CA TYR A 477 11.76 15.85 17.92
C TYR A 477 10.80 16.86 17.33
N ARG A 478 9.64 16.41 16.93
CA ARG A 478 8.54 17.26 16.51
C ARG A 478 7.81 17.84 17.72
N ALA A 479 7.47 19.14 17.64
CA ALA A 479 6.56 19.79 18.57
C ALA A 479 5.51 20.57 17.79
N TRP A 480 4.23 20.28 18.09
CA TRP A 480 3.09 20.99 17.53
C TRP A 480 2.22 21.55 18.66
N SER A 481 1.95 22.83 18.61
CA SER A 481 1.08 23.50 19.56
C SER A 481 0.42 24.70 18.87
N LYS A 482 -0.60 25.24 19.50
CA LYS A 482 -1.21 26.52 19.08
C LYS A 482 -0.23 27.71 19.05
N ASP A 483 0.91 27.58 19.75
CA ASP A 483 1.92 28.64 19.89
C ASP A 483 3.12 28.42 18.95
N GLY A 484 3.09 27.40 18.08
CA GLY A 484 4.10 27.11 17.08
C GLY A 484 4.27 25.64 16.77
N GLU A 485 4.69 25.38 15.54
CA GLU A 485 4.96 24.07 14.97
C GLU A 485 6.46 23.91 14.70
N GLY A 486 6.90 22.71 14.30
CA GLY A 486 8.23 22.43 13.80
C GLY A 486 9.05 21.53 14.70
N LEU A 487 10.36 21.55 14.46
CA LEU A 487 11.32 20.71 15.16
C LEU A 487 11.96 21.45 16.34
N ARG A 488 12.28 20.68 17.36
CA ARG A 488 12.99 21.15 18.56
C ARG A 488 14.20 20.25 18.80
N ILE A 489 15.25 20.82 19.39
CA ILE A 489 16.36 20.04 19.92
C ILE A 489 16.40 20.25 21.45
N MET A 490 16.45 19.14 22.17
CA MET A 490 16.62 19.08 23.62
C MET A 490 18.00 18.55 23.97
N ASP A 491 18.69 19.21 24.88
CA ASP A 491 19.84 18.66 25.56
C ASP A 491 19.34 17.68 26.63
N LEU A 492 19.77 16.42 26.58
CA LEU A 492 19.22 15.35 27.43
C LEU A 492 19.69 15.42 28.89
N GLU A 493 20.81 16.09 29.17
CA GLU A 493 21.32 16.28 30.53
C GLU A 493 20.63 17.46 31.22
N THR A 494 20.65 18.62 30.57
CA THR A 494 20.13 19.88 31.15
C THR A 494 18.64 20.08 30.93
N ARG A 495 18.02 19.34 30.01
CA ARG A 495 16.63 19.50 29.54
C ARG A 495 16.37 20.84 28.84
N ALA A 496 17.40 21.58 28.50
CA ALA A 496 17.28 22.82 27.74
C ALA A 496 16.76 22.52 26.32
N VAL A 497 15.76 23.28 25.87
CA VAL A 497 15.12 23.13 24.56
C VAL A 497 15.36 24.37 23.71
N ARG A 498 15.74 24.18 22.46
CA ARG A 498 15.79 25.23 21.44
C ARG A 498 14.95 24.89 20.22
N VAL A 499 14.47 25.91 19.53
CA VAL A 499 13.76 25.79 18.26
C VAL A 499 14.80 25.48 17.17
N LEU A 500 14.51 24.48 16.34
CA LEU A 500 15.29 24.19 15.13
C LEU A 500 14.57 24.71 13.89
N THR A 501 13.26 24.46 13.77
CA THR A 501 12.41 24.93 12.67
C THR A 501 11.05 25.39 13.18
N THR A 502 10.32 26.13 12.33
CA THR A 502 9.00 26.70 12.67
C THR A 502 7.90 26.35 11.67
N GLU A 503 8.20 25.49 10.71
CA GLU A 503 7.27 25.03 9.67
C GLU A 503 6.59 23.73 10.11
N TRP A 504 5.65 23.26 9.31
CA TRP A 504 4.97 21.98 9.55
C TRP A 504 5.89 20.79 9.24
N ASP A 505 6.86 20.57 10.13
CA ASP A 505 7.90 19.56 10.03
C ASP A 505 7.61 18.36 10.93
N ASN A 506 7.98 17.16 10.45
CA ASN A 506 7.65 15.91 11.11
C ASN A 506 8.72 14.83 10.88
N VAL A 507 8.68 13.77 11.68
CA VAL A 507 9.49 12.55 11.55
C VAL A 507 10.98 12.84 11.34
N PRO A 508 11.64 13.58 12.26
CA PRO A 508 13.06 13.84 12.12
C PRO A 508 13.91 12.60 12.43
N GLY A 509 14.97 12.40 11.65
CA GLY A 509 15.98 11.37 11.85
C GLY A 509 17.39 11.97 11.88
N TRP A 510 18.11 11.79 12.98
CA TRP A 510 19.51 12.23 13.08
C TRP A 510 20.42 11.28 12.31
N SER A 511 21.33 11.81 11.51
CA SER A 511 22.31 10.98 10.81
C SER A 511 23.27 10.31 11.82
N PRO A 512 23.52 8.99 11.71
CA PRO A 512 24.46 8.32 12.61
C PRO A 512 25.93 8.65 12.32
N ALA A 513 26.24 9.24 11.16
CA ALA A 513 27.61 9.47 10.68
C ALA A 513 27.90 10.91 10.26
N ALA A 514 26.89 11.77 10.18
CA ALA A 514 27.03 13.16 9.73
C ALA A 514 26.28 14.12 10.67
N ASP A 515 26.70 15.37 10.70
CA ASP A 515 26.02 16.44 11.43
C ASP A 515 24.84 16.97 10.61
N SER A 516 23.84 16.11 10.43
CA SER A 516 22.66 16.37 9.60
C SER A 516 21.42 15.67 10.18
N ILE A 517 20.27 16.29 10.00
CA ILE A 517 18.95 15.78 10.37
C ILE A 517 18.10 15.72 9.10
N VAL A 518 17.55 14.55 8.77
CA VAL A 518 16.55 14.39 7.72
C VAL A 518 15.16 14.52 8.33
N PHE A 519 14.19 15.07 7.60
CA PHE A 519 12.82 15.22 8.07
C PHE A 519 11.85 15.42 6.91
N THR A 520 10.56 15.29 7.18
CA THR A 520 9.49 15.58 6.24
C THR A 520 8.87 16.93 6.51
N ARG A 521 8.63 17.73 5.45
CA ARG A 521 7.98 19.04 5.51
C ARG A 521 6.76 19.09 4.60
N LYS A 522 5.63 19.56 5.15
CA LYS A 522 4.43 19.87 4.36
C LYS A 522 4.65 21.14 3.54
N GLN A 523 4.33 21.07 2.26
CA GLN A 523 4.41 22.20 1.33
C GLN A 523 3.10 22.97 1.27
N ALA A 524 3.11 24.15 0.66
CA ALA A 524 1.93 25.02 0.54
C ALA A 524 0.83 24.39 -0.35
N ASP A 525 1.19 23.51 -1.27
CA ASP A 525 0.29 22.74 -2.13
C ASP A 525 -0.31 21.49 -1.44
N GLY A 526 0.08 21.25 -0.18
CA GLY A 526 -0.36 20.12 0.62
C GLY A 526 0.48 18.86 0.48
N ASN A 527 1.44 18.81 -0.45
CA ASN A 527 2.37 17.70 -0.57
C ASN A 527 3.42 17.68 0.54
N PHE A 528 4.10 16.55 0.68
CA PHE A 528 5.13 16.35 1.68
C PHE A 528 6.43 15.99 1.00
N ASP A 529 7.51 16.67 1.40
CA ASP A 529 8.84 16.45 0.85
C ASP A 529 9.87 16.15 1.92
N ILE A 530 10.93 15.47 1.51
CA ILE A 530 12.09 15.18 2.35
C ILE A 530 13.06 16.36 2.31
N PHE A 531 13.49 16.77 3.48
CA PHE A 531 14.47 17.82 3.71
C PHE A 531 15.61 17.34 4.59
N THR A 532 16.75 18.01 4.49
CA THR A 532 17.83 17.91 5.46
C THR A 532 18.19 19.29 6.02
N ILE A 533 18.70 19.32 7.25
CA ILE A 533 19.15 20.52 7.95
C ILE A 533 20.28 20.16 8.91
N ARG A 534 21.22 21.08 9.14
CA ARG A 534 22.19 20.90 10.21
C ARG A 534 21.57 21.16 11.59
N PRO A 535 22.08 20.53 12.67
CA PRO A 535 21.55 20.77 14.01
C PRO A 535 21.57 22.24 14.44
N ASP A 536 22.50 23.06 13.95
CA ASP A 536 22.57 24.50 14.23
C ASP A 536 21.54 25.35 13.46
N GLY A 537 20.75 24.73 12.57
CA GLY A 537 19.75 25.38 11.73
C GLY A 537 20.27 25.83 10.36
N SER A 538 21.54 25.62 10.06
CA SER A 538 22.14 25.95 8.76
C SER A 538 21.90 24.81 7.74
N ASP A 539 22.24 25.09 6.45
CA ASP A 539 22.24 24.11 5.35
C ASP A 539 20.90 23.37 5.15
N LEU A 540 19.80 24.13 5.18
CA LEU A 540 18.47 23.58 4.86
C LEU A 540 18.38 23.24 3.36
N GLN A 541 18.16 21.99 3.02
CA GLN A 541 18.05 21.50 1.65
C GLN A 541 16.76 20.71 1.45
N ARG A 542 16.05 20.93 0.32
CA ARG A 542 14.92 20.13 -0.13
C ARG A 542 15.43 19.05 -1.07
N LEU A 543 15.15 17.77 -0.74
CA LEU A 543 15.68 16.63 -1.48
C LEU A 543 14.68 16.05 -2.49
N THR A 544 13.36 16.17 -2.22
CA THR A 544 12.29 15.68 -3.11
C THR A 544 11.38 16.83 -3.53
N THR A 545 10.77 16.74 -4.71
CA THR A 545 9.98 17.84 -5.31
C THR A 545 8.82 17.36 -6.17
N PHE A 546 8.61 16.06 -6.35
CA PHE A 546 7.49 15.53 -7.11
C PHE A 546 6.19 15.73 -6.32
N PRO A 547 5.02 16.01 -6.96
CA PRO A 547 3.74 16.13 -6.26
C PRO A 547 3.27 14.77 -5.73
N ALA A 548 3.79 14.39 -4.58
CA ALA A 548 3.56 13.11 -3.89
C ALA A 548 3.69 13.31 -2.38
N SER A 549 3.31 12.31 -1.59
CA SER A 549 3.66 12.24 -0.17
C SER A 549 4.97 11.49 -0.01
N ASP A 550 6.02 12.21 0.38
CA ASP A 550 7.33 11.67 0.73
C ASP A 550 7.53 11.72 2.25
N ALA A 551 7.79 10.57 2.88
CA ALA A 551 7.78 10.50 4.34
C ALA A 551 8.77 9.48 4.94
N HIS A 552 8.82 9.45 6.28
CA HIS A 552 9.51 8.45 7.10
C HIS A 552 10.94 8.19 6.68
N ALA A 553 11.67 9.28 6.34
CA ALA A 553 13.05 9.18 5.91
C ALA A 553 13.98 8.73 7.04
N VAL A 554 14.84 7.76 6.73
CA VAL A 554 15.86 7.23 7.65
C VAL A 554 17.22 7.13 6.97
N TRP A 555 18.29 7.31 7.74
CA TRP A 555 19.65 7.19 7.28
C TRP A 555 20.14 5.75 7.27
N SER A 556 21.02 5.42 6.31
CA SER A 556 21.88 4.24 6.44
C SER A 556 22.87 4.43 7.60
N TRP A 557 23.35 3.31 8.17
CA TRP A 557 24.28 3.33 9.31
C TRP A 557 25.59 4.05 9.04
N ASP A 558 26.04 4.08 7.78
CA ASP A 558 27.23 4.80 7.34
C ASP A 558 26.94 6.25 6.88
N GLY A 559 25.68 6.68 6.94
CA GLY A 559 25.23 8.02 6.53
C GLY A 559 25.29 8.29 5.03
N LYS A 560 25.48 7.27 4.18
CA LYS A 560 25.67 7.47 2.73
C LYS A 560 24.39 7.31 1.92
N LYS A 561 23.32 6.80 2.50
CA LYS A 561 22.01 6.67 1.86
C LYS A 561 20.91 7.14 2.80
N ILE A 562 19.83 7.60 2.19
CA ILE A 562 18.55 7.87 2.84
C ILE A 562 17.53 6.93 2.22
N LEU A 563 16.76 6.21 3.05
CA LEU A 563 15.52 5.53 2.65
C LEU A 563 14.34 6.41 3.01
N TRP A 564 13.30 6.38 2.19
CA TRP A 564 12.02 6.99 2.51
C TRP A 564 10.88 6.23 1.81
N ASP A 565 9.64 6.49 2.17
CA ASP A 565 8.49 6.06 1.41
C ASP A 565 7.88 7.21 0.62
N SER A 566 7.43 6.91 -0.60
CA SER A 566 6.88 7.87 -1.54
C SER A 566 5.69 7.30 -2.30
N SER A 567 4.70 8.15 -2.57
CA SER A 567 3.58 7.87 -3.47
C SER A 567 3.79 8.43 -4.88
N GLU A 568 5.02 8.67 -5.31
CA GLU A 568 5.40 9.36 -6.55
C GLU A 568 4.72 8.81 -7.81
N TYR A 569 4.50 7.51 -7.90
CA TYR A 569 3.80 6.91 -9.03
C TYR A 569 2.29 6.73 -8.81
N GLY A 570 1.74 7.31 -7.77
CA GLY A 570 0.30 7.33 -7.50
C GLY A 570 -0.28 6.00 -7.04
N PHE A 571 -1.58 5.89 -7.18
CA PHE A 571 -2.29 4.67 -6.82
C PHE A 571 -1.98 3.52 -7.78
N LYS A 572 -1.94 2.31 -7.23
CA LYS A 572 -1.85 1.05 -8.00
C LYS A 572 -3.23 0.39 -8.18
N ASP A 573 -4.25 0.94 -7.56
CA ASP A 573 -5.63 0.46 -7.62
C ASP A 573 -6.63 1.61 -7.45
N GLU A 574 -7.89 1.39 -7.80
CA GLU A 574 -8.99 2.32 -7.54
C GLU A 574 -9.57 2.22 -6.11
N ALA A 575 -8.90 1.58 -5.19
CA ALA A 575 -9.48 1.01 -3.99
C ALA A 575 -9.29 1.73 -2.64
N PRO A 576 -9.20 3.06 -2.54
CA PRO A 576 -9.28 3.70 -1.23
C PRO A 576 -10.58 3.37 -0.47
N LEU A 577 -11.62 2.90 -1.17
CA LEU A 577 -12.94 2.65 -0.57
C LEU A 577 -13.02 1.37 0.24
N TYR A 578 -12.17 0.39 0.00
CA TYR A 578 -12.23 -0.91 0.68
C TYR A 578 -10.95 -1.29 1.42
N ASP A 579 -9.84 -0.65 1.14
CA ASP A 579 -8.62 -0.81 1.92
C ASP A 579 -8.56 0.26 3.00
N ASN A 580 -8.40 -0.15 4.26
CA ASN A 580 -8.27 0.77 5.39
C ASN A 580 -6.84 1.36 5.47
N SER A 581 -6.24 1.69 4.33
CA SER A 581 -4.95 2.34 4.27
C SER A 581 -5.09 3.84 4.49
N PHE A 582 -4.31 4.40 5.41
CA PHE A 582 -4.26 5.84 5.65
C PHE A 582 -3.38 6.59 4.66
N GLN A 583 -2.57 5.88 3.89
CA GLN A 583 -1.61 6.48 2.97
C GLN A 583 -1.92 6.04 1.53
N PRO A 584 -1.63 6.88 0.53
CA PRO A 584 -1.80 6.52 -0.85
C PRO A 584 -0.62 5.65 -1.30
N TYR A 585 -0.72 4.35 -1.16
CA TYR A 585 0.16 3.32 -1.76
C TYR A 585 1.64 3.71 -1.88
N GLY A 586 2.28 4.04 -0.73
CA GLY A 586 3.70 4.35 -0.67
C GLY A 586 4.56 3.17 -1.08
N GLN A 587 5.68 3.45 -1.74
CA GLN A 587 6.73 2.49 -2.03
C GLN A 587 8.03 2.96 -1.37
N VAL A 588 8.92 2.03 -1.04
CA VAL A 588 10.21 2.36 -0.43
C VAL A 588 11.20 2.78 -1.51
N TRP A 589 11.88 3.88 -1.26
CA TRP A 589 12.89 4.48 -2.11
C TRP A 589 14.22 4.66 -1.41
N SER A 590 15.28 4.86 -2.18
CA SER A 590 16.61 5.25 -1.70
C SER A 590 17.18 6.40 -2.51
N MET A 591 17.98 7.26 -1.85
CA MET A 591 18.77 8.34 -2.49
C MET A 591 20.08 8.57 -1.77
N ASN A 592 20.98 9.32 -2.40
CA ASN A 592 22.14 9.88 -1.72
C ASN A 592 21.74 11.04 -0.79
N PRO A 593 22.59 11.43 0.19
CA PRO A 593 22.29 12.53 1.11
C PRO A 593 22.06 13.90 0.45
N ASP A 594 22.56 14.10 -0.77
CA ASP A 594 22.37 15.32 -1.57
C ASP A 594 21.10 15.26 -2.45
N GLY A 595 20.27 14.22 -2.31
CA GLY A 595 19.05 14.02 -3.10
C GLY A 595 19.27 13.41 -4.49
N SER A 596 20.50 13.07 -4.87
CA SER A 596 20.82 12.38 -6.13
C SER A 596 20.59 10.86 -6.04
N ASP A 597 20.63 10.17 -7.20
CA ASP A 597 20.52 8.71 -7.31
C ASP A 597 19.25 8.15 -6.65
N LYS A 598 18.11 8.80 -6.92
CA LYS A 598 16.80 8.29 -6.44
C LYS A 598 16.43 7.00 -7.14
N ARG A 599 16.10 5.98 -6.35
CA ARG A 599 15.72 4.66 -6.84
C ARG A 599 14.57 4.10 -6.03
N MET A 600 13.52 3.63 -6.70
CA MET A 600 12.47 2.82 -6.08
C MET A 600 13.02 1.43 -5.77
N LEU A 601 12.78 0.93 -4.57
CA LEU A 601 13.27 -0.37 -4.09
C LEU A 601 12.17 -1.41 -3.99
N THR A 602 10.93 -1.00 -3.72
CA THR A 602 9.77 -1.88 -3.72
C THR A 602 8.82 -1.48 -4.83
N ASP A 603 8.14 -2.44 -5.41
CA ASP A 603 7.09 -2.22 -6.40
C ASP A 603 5.96 -3.21 -6.14
N SER A 604 5.02 -2.82 -5.30
CA SER A 604 3.93 -3.68 -4.89
C SER A 604 2.58 -2.97 -5.01
N ARG A 605 1.51 -3.74 -5.03
CA ARG A 605 0.15 -3.24 -4.93
C ARG A 605 -0.14 -2.60 -3.56
N TRP A 606 0.60 -2.99 -2.53
CA TRP A 606 0.34 -2.63 -1.14
C TRP A 606 1.09 -1.36 -0.75
N GLU A 607 0.73 -0.80 0.38
CA GLU A 607 1.47 0.31 0.97
C GLU A 607 2.70 -0.22 1.70
N ASP A 608 3.88 0.14 1.21
CA ASP A 608 5.18 -0.13 1.81
C ASP A 608 5.76 1.17 2.36
N ALA A 609 5.92 1.25 3.67
CA ALA A 609 6.28 2.49 4.36
C ALA A 609 7.24 2.24 5.54
N MET A 610 7.74 3.32 6.12
CA MET A 610 8.55 3.28 7.35
C MET A 610 9.75 2.32 7.22
N PRO A 611 10.64 2.52 6.24
CA PRO A 611 11.77 1.62 6.02
C PRO A 611 12.83 1.74 7.12
N ALA A 612 13.58 0.65 7.31
CA ALA A 612 14.74 0.61 8.20
C ALA A 612 15.86 -0.23 7.60
N PHE A 613 17.10 0.23 7.72
CA PHE A 613 18.27 -0.57 7.40
C PHE A 613 18.58 -1.54 8.54
N VAL A 614 18.68 -2.82 8.22
CA VAL A 614 19.19 -3.80 9.18
C VAL A 614 20.71 -3.63 9.30
N PRO A 615 21.26 -3.49 10.53
CA PRO A 615 22.71 -3.39 10.71
C PRO A 615 23.40 -4.64 10.17
N THR A 616 24.42 -4.46 9.33
CA THR A 616 25.33 -5.54 9.01
C THR A 616 26.10 -5.88 10.28
N ARG A 617 26.00 -7.13 10.75
CA ARG A 617 26.82 -7.56 11.89
C ARG A 617 28.30 -7.32 11.57
N PRO A 618 29.08 -6.72 12.48
CA PRO A 618 30.50 -6.51 12.29
C PRO A 618 31.28 -7.81 12.11
#